data_1f6ebea60128134bf13b790ac874c7ae
#
_entry.id   1f6ebea60128134bf13b790ac874c7ae
#
_cell.length_a   1.000
_cell.length_b   1.000
_cell.length_c   1.000
_cell.angle_alpha   90.00
_cell.angle_beta   90.00
_cell.angle_gamma   90.00
#
_symmetry.space_group_name_H-M   'P 1'
#
loop_
_entity.id
_entity.type
_entity.pdbx_description
1 polymer ?
#
loop_
_entity_poly.entity_id
_entity_poly.type
_entity_poly.pdbx_seq_one_letter_code
_entity_poly.pdbx_strand_id
1 'polypeptide(L)'
;VKDAVNMTIWLAQNLESKGLFNLGNGVARTWLDLGKAIFAALGKEPRIRFVEMPEILREKYQYFTQAKIDKLRQCGYRDEMFSLEEAVRDYVTAYLAPDLRLGC
;
A
#
# COMPACT_ATOMS: atom_id res chain seq x y z
N VAL A 1 1.23 -1.89 -5.38
CA VAL A 1 1.20 -1.60 -6.82
C VAL A 1 0.25 -2.52 -7.56
N LYS A 2 0.35 -3.85 -7.42
CA LYS A 2 -0.49 -4.82 -8.14
C LYS A 2 -1.98 -4.57 -7.94
N ASP A 3 -2.42 -4.31 -6.71
CA ASP A 3 -3.81 -3.96 -6.43
C ASP A 3 -4.25 -2.68 -7.14
N ALA A 4 -3.41 -1.65 -7.14
CA ALA A 4 -3.70 -0.40 -7.84
C ALA A 4 -3.84 -0.60 -9.35
N VAL A 5 -3.00 -1.43 -9.93
CA VAL A 5 -3.08 -1.81 -11.35
C VAL A 5 -4.37 -2.57 -11.64
N ASN A 6 -4.72 -3.54 -10.81
CA ASN A 6 -5.95 -4.32 -10.97
C ASN A 6 -7.21 -3.44 -10.89
N MET A 7 -7.27 -2.54 -9.90
CA MET A 7 -8.37 -1.57 -9.77
C MET A 7 -8.45 -0.65 -10.99
N THR A 8 -7.33 -0.18 -11.50
CA THR A 8 -7.26 0.69 -12.68
C THR A 8 -7.75 -0.02 -13.93
N ILE A 9 -7.31 -1.25 -14.17
CA ILE A 9 -7.75 -2.06 -15.32
C ILE A 9 -9.25 -2.33 -15.22
N TRP A 10 -9.74 -2.69 -14.02
CA TRP A 10 -11.16 -2.94 -13.81
C TRP A 10 -12.00 -1.70 -14.13
N LEU A 11 -11.59 -0.51 -13.67
CA LEU A 11 -12.28 0.75 -13.99
C LEU A 11 -12.27 1.05 -15.49
N ALA A 12 -11.14 0.77 -16.17
CA ALA A 12 -11.04 0.96 -17.62
C ALA A 12 -11.99 0.03 -18.41
N GLN A 13 -12.25 -1.16 -17.88
CA GLN A 13 -13.17 -2.14 -18.49
C GLN A 13 -14.65 -1.87 -18.15
N ASN A 14 -14.93 -1.13 -17.07
CA ASN A 14 -16.28 -0.81 -16.60
C ASN A 14 -16.58 0.67 -16.86
N LEU A 15 -16.81 1.01 -18.13
CA LEU A 15 -16.97 2.37 -18.62
C LEU A 15 -18.15 3.15 -18.03
N GLU A 16 -19.07 2.49 -17.36
CA GLU A 16 -20.17 3.13 -16.64
C GLU A 16 -19.71 3.75 -15.31
N SER A 17 -18.58 3.28 -14.77
CA SER A 17 -17.95 3.81 -13.57
C SER A 17 -17.25 5.12 -13.89
N LYS A 18 -17.91 6.24 -13.61
CA LYS A 18 -17.41 7.58 -13.97
C LYS A 18 -17.05 8.41 -12.75
N GLY A 19 -16.13 9.34 -12.94
CA GLY A 19 -15.74 10.34 -11.98
C GLY A 19 -14.43 9.98 -11.25
N LEU A 20 -14.22 10.62 -10.09
CA LEU A 20 -13.04 10.46 -9.28
C LEU A 20 -13.19 9.26 -8.34
N PHE A 21 -12.17 8.41 -8.30
CA PHE A 21 -12.09 7.26 -7.40
C PHE A 21 -10.83 7.32 -6.56
N ASN A 22 -10.96 7.01 -5.27
CA ASN A 22 -9.81 6.71 -4.43
C ASN A 22 -9.44 5.24 -4.62
N LEU A 23 -8.16 4.98 -4.84
CA LEU A 23 -7.61 3.63 -4.93
C LEU A 23 -6.69 3.37 -3.75
N GLY A 24 -6.88 2.27 -3.08
CA GLY A 24 -6.08 1.86 -1.92
C GLY A 24 -6.67 0.63 -1.28
N ASN A 25 -6.00 0.14 -0.24
CA ASN A 25 -6.46 -1.06 0.48
C ASN A 25 -7.70 -0.79 1.35
N GLY A 26 -7.92 0.47 1.76
CA GLY A 26 -9.04 0.84 2.64
C GLY A 26 -8.77 0.58 4.12
N VAL A 27 -7.58 0.15 4.49
CA VAL A 27 -7.16 -0.11 5.87
C VAL A 27 -5.97 0.79 6.21
N ALA A 28 -6.09 1.57 7.28
CA ALA A 28 -4.97 2.35 7.81
C ALA A 28 -4.01 1.43 8.58
N ARG A 29 -2.72 1.54 8.30
CA ARG A 29 -1.66 0.77 8.96
C ARG A 29 -0.57 1.71 9.46
N THR A 30 0.16 1.31 10.47
CA THR A 30 1.23 2.11 11.06
C THR A 30 2.56 1.92 10.31
N TRP A 31 3.47 2.88 10.45
CA TRP A 31 4.84 2.74 9.98
C TRP A 31 5.58 1.59 10.67
N LEU A 32 5.21 1.32 11.93
CA LEU A 32 5.73 0.18 12.68
C LEU A 32 5.32 -1.15 12.05
N ASP A 33 4.05 -1.27 11.62
CA ASP A 33 3.57 -2.44 10.89
C ASP A 33 4.35 -2.65 9.59
N LEU A 34 4.59 -1.57 8.84
CA LEU A 34 5.38 -1.62 7.61
C LEU A 34 6.81 -2.08 7.88
N GLY A 35 7.46 -1.50 8.89
CA GLY A 35 8.81 -1.90 9.30
C GLY A 35 8.89 -3.38 9.67
N LYS A 36 7.97 -3.86 10.48
CA LYS A 36 7.89 -5.29 10.87
C LYS A 36 7.67 -6.19 9.65
N ALA A 37 6.80 -5.80 8.73
CA ALA A 37 6.54 -6.56 7.51
C ALA A 37 7.79 -6.69 6.63
N ILE A 38 8.59 -5.63 6.50
CA ILE A 38 9.85 -5.64 5.75
C ILE A 38 10.86 -6.61 6.39
N PHE A 39 11.06 -6.53 7.70
CA PHE A 39 11.97 -7.44 8.41
C PHE A 39 11.51 -8.89 8.26
N ALA A 40 10.21 -9.16 8.40
CA ALA A 40 9.65 -10.49 8.22
C ALA A 40 9.88 -11.02 6.80
N ALA A 41 9.68 -10.18 5.77
CA ALA A 41 9.94 -10.55 4.38
C ALA A 41 11.40 -10.90 4.11
N LEU A 42 12.33 -10.26 4.83
CA LEU A 42 13.78 -10.54 4.76
C LEU A 42 14.23 -11.69 5.66
N GLY A 43 13.32 -12.27 6.46
CA GLY A 43 13.66 -13.31 7.43
C GLY A 43 14.59 -12.82 8.56
N LYS A 44 14.48 -11.54 8.92
CA LYS A 44 15.34 -10.90 9.94
C LYS A 44 14.53 -10.46 11.14
N GLU A 45 15.17 -10.48 12.32
CA GLU A 45 14.61 -9.92 13.53
C GLU A 45 14.42 -8.39 13.40
N PRO A 46 13.26 -7.84 13.79
CA PRO A 46 13.01 -6.40 13.73
C PRO A 46 14.00 -5.62 14.62
N ARG A 47 14.70 -4.66 14.03
CA ARG A 47 15.58 -3.71 14.73
C ARG A 47 15.09 -2.29 14.43
N ILE A 48 14.18 -1.82 15.25
CA ILE A 48 13.48 -0.55 15.04
C ILE A 48 13.79 0.38 16.19
N ARG A 49 14.28 1.58 15.86
CA ARG A 49 14.52 2.65 16.82
C ARG A 49 13.57 3.80 16.56
N PHE A 50 12.83 4.20 17.58
CA PHE A 50 12.01 5.41 17.52
C PHE A 50 12.90 6.64 17.70
N VAL A 51 12.66 7.64 16.88
CA VAL A 51 13.31 8.95 16.97
C VAL A 51 12.22 10.03 17.07
N GLU A 52 12.55 11.14 17.70
CA GLU A 52 11.63 12.27 17.77
C GLU A 52 11.42 12.88 16.37
N MET A 53 10.19 13.26 16.08
CA MET A 53 9.86 13.95 14.84
C MET A 53 10.41 15.38 14.91
N PRO A 54 11.17 15.84 13.88
CA PRO A 54 11.60 17.22 13.77
C PRO A 54 10.43 18.19 13.84
N GLU A 55 10.58 19.30 14.56
CA GLU A 55 9.50 20.27 14.77
C GLU A 55 8.90 20.79 13.47
N ILE A 56 9.73 21.02 12.47
CA ILE A 56 9.29 21.51 11.14
C ILE A 56 8.29 20.58 10.45
N LEU A 57 8.27 19.30 10.82
CA LEU A 57 7.35 18.30 10.26
C LEU A 57 6.09 18.12 11.10
N ARG A 58 6.12 18.46 12.38
CA ARG A 58 5.00 18.15 13.31
C ARG A 58 3.68 18.75 12.86
N GLU A 59 3.68 19.99 12.42
CA GLU A 59 2.46 20.71 12.00
C GLU A 59 1.95 20.27 10.62
N LYS A 60 2.82 19.68 9.79
CA LYS A 60 2.52 19.29 8.41
C LYS A 60 2.32 17.77 8.26
N TYR A 61 2.54 17.00 9.33
CA TYR A 61 2.50 15.55 9.26
C TYR A 61 1.06 15.03 9.36
N GLN A 62 0.72 14.15 8.45
CA GLN A 62 -0.56 13.47 8.46
C GLN A 62 -0.48 12.19 9.32
N TYR A 63 -1.07 12.21 10.51
CA TYR A 63 -1.03 11.08 11.45
C TYR A 63 -1.93 9.91 11.07
N PHE A 64 -2.93 10.14 10.26
CA PHE A 64 -3.87 9.12 9.83
C PHE A 64 -4.15 9.24 8.33
N THR A 65 -3.95 8.16 7.61
CA THR A 65 -4.23 8.07 6.15
C THR A 65 -4.97 6.78 5.86
N GLN A 66 -6.14 6.91 5.28
CA GLN A 66 -6.96 5.78 4.86
C GLN A 66 -7.71 6.16 3.58
N ALA A 67 -7.58 5.34 2.55
CA ALA A 67 -8.35 5.52 1.33
C ALA A 67 -9.81 5.12 1.56
N LYS A 68 -10.75 6.01 1.22
CA LYS A 68 -12.17 5.67 1.18
C LYS A 68 -12.49 4.96 -0.13
N ILE A 69 -12.64 3.66 -0.09
CA ILE A 69 -12.88 2.81 -1.26
C ILE A 69 -14.35 2.45 -1.46
N ASP A 70 -15.26 3.04 -0.68
CA ASP A 70 -16.70 2.72 -0.73
C ASP A 70 -17.28 2.89 -2.13
N LYS A 71 -16.94 3.99 -2.81
CA LYS A 71 -17.40 4.26 -4.18
C LYS A 71 -16.98 3.15 -5.15
N LEU A 72 -15.73 2.70 -5.06
CA LEU A 72 -15.22 1.61 -5.88
C LEU A 72 -15.97 0.30 -5.61
N ARG A 73 -16.22 -0.02 -4.35
CA ARG A 73 -16.99 -1.20 -3.94
C ARG A 73 -18.45 -1.12 -4.40
N GLN A 74 -19.08 0.04 -4.28
CA GLN A 74 -20.46 0.27 -4.75
C GLN A 74 -20.59 0.12 -6.26
N CYS A 75 -19.56 0.48 -7.02
CA CYS A 75 -19.53 0.28 -8.47
C CYS A 75 -19.38 -1.20 -8.89
N GLY A 76 -19.05 -2.08 -7.96
CA GLY A 76 -19.02 -3.53 -8.20
C GLY A 76 -17.63 -4.18 -8.14
N TYR A 77 -16.56 -3.43 -7.82
CA TYR A 77 -15.25 -4.02 -7.61
C TYR A 77 -15.26 -4.92 -6.36
N ARG A 78 -15.10 -6.23 -6.54
CA ARG A 78 -15.22 -7.24 -5.48
C ARG A 78 -13.93 -7.96 -5.15
N ASP A 79 -12.88 -7.77 -5.95
CA ASP A 79 -11.62 -8.47 -5.76
C ASP A 79 -11.02 -8.14 -4.41
N GLU A 80 -10.48 -9.16 -3.76
CA GLU A 80 -9.71 -9.00 -2.53
C GLU A 80 -8.38 -8.33 -2.84
N MET A 81 -7.94 -7.49 -1.91
CA MET A 81 -6.65 -6.81 -2.00
C MET A 81 -5.65 -7.51 -1.08
N PHE A 82 -4.38 -7.43 -1.44
CA PHE A 82 -3.31 -7.94 -0.60
C PHE A 82 -3.31 -7.24 0.76
N SER A 83 -3.03 -8.01 1.83
CA SER A 83 -2.65 -7.42 3.10
C SER A 83 -1.31 -6.68 2.98
N LEU A 84 -1.00 -5.83 3.96
CA LEU A 84 0.30 -5.15 3.99
C LEU A 84 1.45 -6.16 3.98
N GLU A 85 1.33 -7.21 4.78
CA GLU A 85 2.33 -8.26 4.94
C GLU A 85 2.57 -9.03 3.63
N GLU A 86 1.49 -9.40 2.93
CA GLU A 86 1.56 -10.09 1.65
C GLU A 86 2.16 -9.22 0.55
N ALA A 87 1.71 -7.97 0.45
CA ALA A 87 2.20 -7.02 -0.55
C ALA A 87 3.67 -6.67 -0.33
N VAL A 88 4.09 -6.46 0.91
CA VAL A 88 5.49 -6.18 1.26
C VAL A 88 6.36 -7.40 0.98
N ARG A 89 5.91 -8.59 1.36
CA ARG A 89 6.65 -9.83 1.06
C ARG A 89 6.85 -10.01 -0.44
N ASP A 90 5.80 -9.88 -1.23
CA ASP A 90 5.89 -9.98 -2.70
C ASP A 90 6.90 -8.98 -3.26
N TYR A 91 6.82 -7.73 -2.86
CA TYR A 91 7.70 -6.68 -3.36
C TYR A 91 9.16 -6.89 -2.94
N VAL A 92 9.39 -7.18 -1.67
CA VAL A 92 10.74 -7.36 -1.12
C VAL A 92 11.42 -8.58 -1.73
N THR A 93 10.73 -9.73 -1.76
CA THR A 93 11.34 -10.99 -2.22
C THR A 93 11.46 -11.10 -3.73
N ALA A 94 10.50 -10.58 -4.47
CA ALA A 94 10.48 -10.72 -5.93
C ALA A 94 11.24 -9.62 -6.67
N TYR A 95 11.38 -8.44 -6.08
CA TYR A 95 11.93 -7.28 -6.78
C TYR A 95 13.07 -6.59 -6.02
N LEU A 96 12.89 -6.26 -4.75
CA LEU A 96 13.84 -5.44 -4.02
C LEU A 96 15.11 -6.22 -3.64
N ALA A 97 14.98 -7.42 -3.08
CA ALA A 97 16.12 -8.25 -2.69
C ALA A 97 16.98 -8.70 -3.89
N PRO A 98 16.39 -9.12 -5.03
CA PRO A 98 17.16 -9.42 -6.25
C PRO A 98 17.55 -8.20 -7.07
N ASP A 99 17.25 -6.97 -6.61
CA ASP A 99 17.51 -5.69 -7.31
C ASP A 99 16.94 -5.63 -8.74
N LEU A 100 15.76 -6.19 -8.93
CA LEU A 100 15.06 -6.13 -10.22
C LEU A 100 14.36 -4.78 -10.39
N ARG A 101 14.75 -4.03 -11.41
CA ARG A 101 14.20 -2.71 -11.75
C ARG A 101 13.48 -2.75 -13.08
N LEU A 102 12.40 -1.95 -13.19
CA LEU A 102 11.71 -1.76 -14.45
C LEU A 102 12.67 -1.11 -15.47
N GLY A 103 12.78 -1.73 -16.66
CA GLY A 103 13.59 -1.20 -17.75
C GLY A 103 15.09 -1.49 -17.65
N CYS A 104 15.47 -2.34 -16.73
CA CYS A 104 16.86 -2.81 -16.61
C CYS A 104 16.99 -4.23 -17.13
#